data_7d9378b5e5ae121dd60cbf6936a2b339
#
_entry.id   7d9378b5e5ae121dd60cbf6936a2b339
#
_cell.length_a   1.000
_cell.length_b   1.000
_cell.length_c   1.000
_cell.angle_alpha   90.00
_cell.angle_beta   90.00
_cell.angle_gamma   90.00
#
_symmetry.space_group_name_H-M   'P 1'
#
loop_
_entity.id
_entity.type
_entity.pdbx_description
1 polymer ?
#
loop_
_entity_poly.entity_id
_entity_poly.type
_entity_poly.pdbx_seq_one_letter_code
_entity_poly.pdbx_strand_id
1 'polypeptide(L)'
;MNKINLSIIGSRGYPYVYSGYETFVKELSERLIDKNYSVKIYCHSKLFKKKPKRLNGIELIYTPSLTNKYFSQIFNSFFSFLHACFSNADIILVVNTANGIFGILTKIFRKKTVINVDGLEWKRPKWKGFGRYYFLISTKLAIIFYDQLVTDSEEMKKIYQKKFNKNSTCIAYGETPKTSNKKKLIEKFNLKKRGFYLIVGRLIPDNNSDLIIKEFIKTETDKKLVIVGDVPYYDKFANDVKKIKDSRLLFTGYIKDQHLLNEMYHNCYAYIHGHEFGGTNPTMINALA
;
A
#
# COMPACT_ATOMS: atom_id res chain seq x y z
N MET A 1 16.71 -17.97 -23.26
CA MET A 1 16.17 -16.58 -23.33
C MET A 1 16.82 -15.76 -22.23
N ASN A 2 17.29 -14.55 -22.53
CA ASN A 2 17.83 -13.65 -21.51
C ASN A 2 16.71 -13.21 -20.56
N LYS A 3 17.02 -13.13 -19.25
CA LYS A 3 16.06 -12.63 -18.25
C LYS A 3 15.78 -11.15 -18.47
N ILE A 4 14.53 -10.74 -18.31
CA ILE A 4 14.14 -9.33 -18.32
C ILE A 4 14.51 -8.71 -16.99
N ASN A 5 15.32 -7.64 -17.00
CA ASN A 5 15.75 -6.92 -15.81
C ASN A 5 14.70 -5.86 -15.42
N LEU A 6 13.94 -6.13 -14.37
CA LEU A 6 12.92 -5.24 -13.83
C LEU A 6 13.44 -4.51 -12.59
N SER A 7 13.44 -3.18 -12.62
CA SER A 7 13.73 -2.34 -11.45
C SER A 7 12.45 -1.76 -10.88
N ILE A 8 12.20 -1.91 -9.57
CA ILE A 8 10.99 -1.41 -8.90
C ILE A 8 11.36 -0.27 -7.95
N ILE A 9 10.75 0.91 -8.16
CA ILE A 9 11.00 2.15 -7.40
C ILE A 9 9.71 2.70 -6.82
N GLY A 10 9.79 3.35 -5.67
CA GLY A 10 8.68 4.10 -5.08
C GLY A 10 8.02 3.44 -3.86
N SER A 11 8.34 2.18 -3.57
CA SER A 11 8.05 1.55 -2.27
C SER A 11 9.13 1.87 -1.24
N ARG A 12 8.90 1.56 0.02
CA ARG A 12 9.92 1.69 1.08
C ARG A 12 10.93 0.57 1.09
N GLY A 13 10.69 -0.49 0.33
CA GLY A 13 11.60 -1.62 0.14
C GLY A 13 10.98 -2.96 0.51
N TYR A 14 11.78 -4.02 0.40
CA TYR A 14 11.39 -5.41 0.57
C TYR A 14 12.26 -6.08 1.67
N PRO A 15 11.76 -6.91 2.54
CA PRO A 15 10.35 -7.37 2.68
C PRO A 15 9.49 -6.47 3.60
N TYR A 16 9.81 -5.18 3.66
CA TYR A 16 9.11 -4.26 4.55
C TYR A 16 7.66 -4.04 4.09
N VAL A 17 6.71 -4.31 4.96
CA VAL A 17 5.27 -4.13 4.70
C VAL A 17 4.74 -3.03 5.61
N TYR A 18 4.46 -1.87 5.04
CA TYR A 18 3.87 -0.72 5.73
C TYR A 18 2.52 -0.30 5.13
N SER A 19 2.35 -0.47 3.83
CA SER A 19 1.15 -0.03 3.10
C SER A 19 0.81 -1.00 1.96
N GLY A 20 -0.27 -0.73 1.23
CA GLY A 20 -0.69 -1.52 0.07
C GLY A 20 0.38 -1.63 -1.01
N TYR A 21 1.19 -0.57 -1.21
CA TYR A 21 2.27 -0.61 -2.20
C TYR A 21 3.36 -1.62 -1.85
N GLU A 22 3.77 -1.72 -0.60
CA GLU A 22 4.76 -2.70 -0.18
C GLU A 22 4.22 -4.12 -0.32
N THR A 23 2.95 -4.34 -0.02
CA THR A 23 2.29 -5.64 -0.26
C THR A 23 2.26 -5.96 -1.75
N PHE A 24 1.84 -5.02 -2.60
CA PHE A 24 1.84 -5.19 -4.04
C PHE A 24 3.24 -5.51 -4.58
N VAL A 25 4.25 -4.73 -4.19
CA VAL A 25 5.65 -4.93 -4.65
C VAL A 25 6.17 -6.29 -4.22
N LYS A 26 5.89 -6.72 -2.98
CA LYS A 26 6.28 -8.03 -2.47
C LYS A 26 5.65 -9.15 -3.31
N GLU A 27 4.33 -9.17 -3.40
CA GLU A 27 3.59 -10.22 -4.09
C GLU A 27 3.94 -10.31 -5.58
N LEU A 28 4.09 -9.16 -6.25
CA LEU A 28 4.51 -9.11 -7.65
C LEU A 28 5.92 -9.65 -7.84
N SER A 29 6.87 -9.19 -7.02
CA SER A 29 8.28 -9.54 -7.17
C SER A 29 8.53 -11.02 -6.94
N GLU A 30 7.95 -11.61 -5.90
CA GLU A 30 8.09 -13.04 -5.59
C GLU A 30 7.53 -13.91 -6.73
N ARG A 31 6.40 -13.53 -7.34
CA ARG A 31 5.83 -14.26 -8.49
C ARG A 31 6.61 -14.08 -9.80
N LEU A 32 7.30 -12.96 -9.97
CA LEU A 32 8.06 -12.69 -11.19
C LEU A 32 9.40 -13.45 -11.22
N ILE A 33 10.01 -13.74 -10.05
CA ILE A 33 11.23 -14.54 -9.97
C ILE A 33 11.07 -15.89 -10.65
N ASP A 34 9.92 -16.52 -10.51
CA ASP A 34 9.60 -17.82 -11.10
C ASP A 34 9.30 -17.73 -12.62
N LYS A 35 9.13 -16.50 -13.16
CA LYS A 35 8.73 -16.22 -14.54
C LYS A 35 9.84 -15.62 -15.41
N ASN A 36 11.09 -16.00 -15.17
CA ASN A 36 12.25 -15.55 -15.95
C ASN A 36 12.54 -14.04 -15.89
N TYR A 37 12.18 -13.37 -14.77
CA TYR A 37 12.57 -12.00 -14.50
C TYR A 37 13.75 -11.93 -13.52
N SER A 38 14.62 -10.94 -13.73
CA SER A 38 15.61 -10.50 -12.73
C SER A 38 15.06 -9.24 -12.06
N VAL A 39 14.64 -9.35 -10.81
CA VAL A 39 13.96 -8.25 -10.10
C VAL A 39 14.92 -7.54 -9.15
N LYS A 40 14.99 -6.20 -9.26
CA LYS A 40 15.68 -5.30 -8.33
C LYS A 40 14.67 -4.41 -7.63
N ILE A 41 14.74 -4.30 -6.30
CA ILE A 41 13.89 -3.40 -5.50
C ILE A 41 14.76 -2.35 -4.82
N TYR A 42 14.39 -1.09 -4.97
CA TYR A 42 15.04 0.03 -4.29
C TYR A 42 14.45 0.23 -2.90
N CYS A 43 15.34 0.20 -1.89
CA CYS A 43 14.99 0.21 -0.48
C CYS A 43 15.48 1.48 0.20
N HIS A 44 14.68 2.02 1.12
CA HIS A 44 15.09 3.13 1.99
C HIS A 44 16.15 2.67 2.99
N SER A 45 17.41 3.08 2.82
CA SER A 45 18.55 2.56 3.58
C SER A 45 18.38 2.68 5.11
N LYS A 46 17.71 3.73 5.62
CA LYS A 46 17.50 3.96 7.06
C LYS A 46 16.43 3.08 7.69
N LEU A 47 15.56 2.43 6.91
CA LEU A 47 14.53 1.55 7.44
C LEU A 47 15.03 0.12 7.71
N PHE A 48 16.22 -0.22 7.23
CA PHE A 48 16.77 -1.57 7.33
C PHE A 48 18.04 -1.59 8.18
N LYS A 49 18.00 -2.34 9.28
CA LYS A 49 19.19 -2.59 10.11
C LYS A 49 20.16 -3.56 9.39
N LYS A 50 19.62 -4.66 8.84
CA LYS A 50 20.34 -5.61 8.00
C LYS A 50 20.09 -5.27 6.53
N LYS A 51 21.13 -5.30 5.70
CA LYS A 51 21.07 -4.91 4.29
C LYS A 51 21.61 -6.01 3.40
N PRO A 52 20.94 -7.17 3.32
CA PRO A 52 21.38 -8.23 2.41
C PRO A 52 21.28 -7.73 0.97
N LYS A 53 22.25 -8.08 0.13
CA LYS A 53 22.22 -7.74 -1.31
C LYS A 53 21.11 -8.49 -2.05
N ARG A 54 20.73 -9.68 -1.57
CA ARG A 54 19.66 -10.50 -2.14
C ARG A 54 18.83 -11.14 -1.04
N LEU A 55 17.52 -11.27 -1.29
CA LEU A 55 16.58 -11.98 -0.43
C LEU A 55 15.50 -12.61 -1.31
N ASN A 56 15.21 -13.90 -1.15
CA ASN A 56 14.25 -14.66 -1.95
C ASN A 56 14.43 -14.49 -3.47
N GLY A 57 15.67 -14.48 -3.94
CA GLY A 57 15.99 -14.29 -5.37
C GLY A 57 15.96 -12.84 -5.88
N ILE A 58 15.44 -11.90 -5.08
CA ILE A 58 15.30 -10.48 -5.41
C ILE A 58 16.56 -9.72 -5.02
N GLU A 59 17.09 -8.90 -5.90
CA GLU A 59 18.20 -8.00 -5.62
C GLU A 59 17.71 -6.73 -4.91
N LEU A 60 18.40 -6.33 -3.83
CA LEU A 60 18.01 -5.18 -3.00
C LEU A 60 19.05 -4.07 -3.12
N ILE A 61 18.62 -2.90 -3.55
CA ILE A 61 19.45 -1.70 -3.70
C ILE A 61 19.06 -0.69 -2.62
N TYR A 62 19.98 -0.42 -1.71
CA TYR A 62 19.74 0.51 -0.59
C TYR A 62 20.20 1.91 -0.97
N THR A 63 19.25 2.79 -1.26
CA THR A 63 19.52 4.18 -1.61
C THR A 63 19.37 5.10 -0.39
N PRO A 64 20.07 6.25 -0.37
CA PRO A 64 19.96 7.21 0.72
C PRO A 64 18.52 7.60 1.01
N SER A 65 18.17 7.71 2.28
CA SER A 65 16.83 8.12 2.71
C SER A 65 16.92 9.03 3.94
N LEU A 66 15.96 9.94 4.06
CA LEU A 66 15.81 10.81 5.21
C LEU A 66 14.81 10.19 6.20
N THR A 67 14.86 10.61 7.46
CA THR A 67 13.86 10.21 8.46
C THR A 67 12.63 11.12 8.47
N ASN A 68 12.63 12.18 7.66
CA ASN A 68 11.55 13.14 7.58
C ASN A 68 10.31 12.58 6.87
N LYS A 69 9.11 12.82 7.42
CA LYS A 69 7.83 12.31 6.93
C LYS A 69 7.52 12.74 5.48
N TYR A 70 7.89 13.95 5.08
CA TYR A 70 7.52 14.55 3.79
C TYR A 70 8.59 14.35 2.71
N PHE A 71 9.86 14.53 3.06
CA PHE A 71 10.95 14.52 2.08
C PHE A 71 11.62 13.15 1.91
N SER A 72 11.38 12.21 2.84
CA SER A 72 12.02 10.89 2.80
C SER A 72 11.80 10.16 1.49
N GLN A 73 10.58 10.14 0.98
CA GLN A 73 10.22 9.47 -0.27
C GLN A 73 10.88 10.14 -1.48
N ILE A 74 10.77 11.46 -1.59
CA ILE A 74 11.31 12.23 -2.72
C ILE A 74 12.82 12.08 -2.80
N PHE A 75 13.50 12.20 -1.66
CA PHE A 75 14.95 12.07 -1.57
C PHE A 75 15.43 10.67 -1.95
N ASN A 76 14.79 9.62 -1.40
CA ASN A 76 15.10 8.24 -1.75
C ASN A 76 14.84 7.96 -3.23
N SER A 77 13.70 8.42 -3.76
CA SER A 77 13.34 8.24 -5.15
C SER A 77 14.35 8.86 -6.09
N PHE A 78 14.83 10.08 -5.82
CA PHE A 78 15.84 10.73 -6.65
C PHE A 78 17.08 9.85 -6.87
N PHE A 79 17.69 9.34 -5.78
CA PHE A 79 18.85 8.45 -5.88
C PHE A 79 18.52 7.11 -6.51
N SER A 80 17.32 6.58 -6.26
CA SER A 80 16.85 5.34 -6.87
C SER A 80 16.71 5.45 -8.38
N PHE A 81 16.09 6.53 -8.87
CA PHE A 81 15.97 6.81 -10.30
C PHE A 81 17.33 7.02 -10.96
N LEU A 82 18.20 7.81 -10.32
CA LEU A 82 19.55 8.05 -10.84
C LEU A 82 20.29 6.74 -11.02
N HIS A 83 20.35 5.89 -9.98
CA HIS A 83 21.00 4.58 -10.07
C HIS A 83 20.33 3.68 -11.12
N ALA A 84 18.99 3.65 -11.21
CA ALA A 84 18.28 2.82 -12.19
C ALA A 84 18.55 3.24 -13.62
N CYS A 85 18.68 4.55 -13.88
CA CYS A 85 19.03 5.08 -15.20
C CYS A 85 20.38 4.60 -15.71
N PHE A 86 21.38 4.46 -14.81
CA PHE A 86 22.71 3.93 -15.15
C PHE A 86 22.82 2.41 -15.05
N SER A 87 21.77 1.72 -14.59
CA SER A 87 21.76 0.26 -14.47
C SER A 87 21.35 -0.43 -15.78
N ASN A 88 21.50 -1.77 -15.79
CA ASN A 88 21.04 -2.63 -16.88
C ASN A 88 19.52 -2.92 -16.84
N ALA A 89 18.70 -2.03 -16.27
CA ALA A 89 17.26 -2.20 -16.24
C ALA A 89 16.65 -2.11 -17.64
N ASP A 90 15.92 -3.14 -18.04
CA ASP A 90 15.11 -3.15 -19.27
C ASP A 90 13.80 -2.40 -19.07
N ILE A 91 13.20 -2.54 -17.87
CA ILE A 91 11.95 -1.86 -17.47
C ILE A 91 12.12 -1.31 -16.07
N ILE A 92 11.64 -0.07 -15.85
CA ILE A 92 11.50 0.55 -14.54
C ILE A 92 10.02 0.63 -14.19
N LEU A 93 9.58 -0.18 -13.23
CA LEU A 93 8.26 -0.09 -12.63
C LEU A 93 8.28 0.88 -11.46
N VAL A 94 7.42 1.86 -11.50
CA VAL A 94 7.32 2.89 -10.47
C VAL A 94 5.96 2.79 -9.79
N VAL A 95 5.95 2.84 -8.47
CA VAL A 95 4.72 2.91 -7.68
C VAL A 95 4.55 4.30 -7.09
N ASN A 96 3.32 4.76 -7.03
CA ASN A 96 2.91 6.06 -6.51
C ASN A 96 3.20 7.25 -7.43
N THR A 97 2.15 8.04 -7.71
CA THR A 97 2.20 9.24 -8.54
C THR A 97 3.08 10.37 -7.97
N ALA A 98 3.46 10.32 -6.69
CA ALA A 98 4.47 11.23 -6.12
C ALA A 98 5.81 11.18 -6.89
N ASN A 99 6.09 10.08 -7.58
CA ASN A 99 7.30 9.85 -8.36
C ASN A 99 7.20 10.34 -9.82
N GLY A 100 6.09 10.94 -10.21
CA GLY A 100 5.87 11.43 -11.58
C GLY A 100 6.91 12.43 -12.06
N ILE A 101 7.42 13.27 -11.16
CA ILE A 101 8.46 14.26 -11.46
C ILE A 101 9.77 13.66 -11.96
N PHE A 102 10.08 12.41 -11.57
CA PHE A 102 11.33 11.73 -11.95
C PHE A 102 11.25 11.06 -13.33
N GLY A 103 10.08 11.02 -13.96
CA GLY A 103 9.91 10.49 -15.30
C GLY A 103 10.76 11.22 -16.35
N ILE A 104 11.09 12.48 -16.12
CA ILE A 104 11.99 13.24 -17.00
C ILE A 104 13.39 12.60 -17.06
N LEU A 105 13.92 12.10 -15.93
CA LEU A 105 15.22 11.43 -15.89
C LEU A 105 15.18 10.16 -16.75
N THR A 106 14.17 9.34 -16.58
CA THR A 106 14.05 8.08 -17.34
C THR A 106 13.89 8.32 -18.84
N LYS A 107 13.24 9.43 -19.26
CA LYS A 107 13.16 9.84 -20.67
C LYS A 107 14.51 10.25 -21.23
N ILE A 108 15.30 11.07 -20.50
CA ILE A 108 16.66 11.47 -20.92
C ILE A 108 17.53 10.24 -21.14
N PHE A 109 17.46 9.25 -20.23
CA PHE A 109 18.23 8.01 -20.31
C PHE A 109 17.58 6.90 -21.17
N ARG A 110 16.49 7.22 -21.88
CA ARG A 110 15.75 6.31 -22.79
C ARG A 110 15.36 4.97 -22.15
N LYS A 111 15.01 4.98 -20.85
CA LYS A 111 14.55 3.79 -20.13
C LYS A 111 13.06 3.57 -20.37
N LYS A 112 12.65 2.31 -20.56
CA LYS A 112 11.23 1.94 -20.62
C LYS A 112 10.62 2.00 -19.22
N THR A 113 9.48 2.66 -19.10
CA THR A 113 8.88 2.97 -17.79
C THR A 113 7.41 2.61 -17.73
N VAL A 114 7.02 2.07 -16.58
CA VAL A 114 5.63 1.82 -16.21
C VAL A 114 5.38 2.47 -14.86
N ILE A 115 4.30 3.24 -14.72
CA ILE A 115 3.90 3.78 -13.42
C ILE A 115 2.53 3.26 -12.99
N ASN A 116 2.48 2.69 -11.78
CA ASN A 116 1.23 2.36 -11.12
C ASN A 116 0.69 3.61 -10.41
N VAL A 117 -0.45 4.10 -10.90
CA VAL A 117 -1.10 5.33 -10.43
C VAL A 117 -2.27 5.00 -9.51
N ASP A 118 -1.99 4.28 -8.43
CA ASP A 118 -2.98 3.98 -7.41
C ASP A 118 -3.44 5.23 -6.67
N GLY A 119 -4.76 5.41 -6.58
CA GLY A 119 -5.43 6.45 -5.82
C GLY A 119 -5.37 7.84 -6.44
N LEU A 120 -6.24 8.71 -5.93
CA LEU A 120 -6.33 10.12 -6.29
C LEU A 120 -5.70 10.96 -5.17
N GLU A 121 -4.37 10.87 -5.01
CA GLU A 121 -3.67 11.50 -3.88
C GLU A 121 -3.99 13.01 -3.74
N TRP A 122 -4.16 13.72 -4.86
CA TRP A 122 -4.54 15.14 -4.83
C TRP A 122 -5.96 15.42 -4.32
N LYS A 123 -6.81 14.39 -4.18
CA LYS A 123 -8.16 14.49 -3.60
C LYS A 123 -8.19 14.17 -2.11
N ARG A 124 -7.15 13.54 -1.57
CA ARG A 124 -7.13 13.12 -0.17
C ARG A 124 -7.13 14.31 0.79
N PRO A 125 -7.98 14.33 1.82
CA PRO A 125 -8.07 15.42 2.79
C PRO A 125 -6.78 15.75 3.53
N LYS A 126 -5.89 14.77 3.69
CA LYS A 126 -4.57 14.96 4.31
C LYS A 126 -3.64 15.89 3.54
N TRP A 127 -3.87 16.06 2.22
CA TRP A 127 -3.08 16.94 1.38
C TRP A 127 -3.79 18.27 1.14
N LYS A 128 -3.36 19.30 1.88
CA LYS A 128 -3.86 20.67 1.74
C LYS A 128 -2.78 21.56 1.09
N GLY A 129 -3.19 22.64 0.46
CA GLY A 129 -2.27 23.64 -0.08
C GLY A 129 -1.22 23.05 -1.02
N PHE A 130 0.06 23.27 -0.69
CA PHE A 130 1.21 22.86 -1.50
C PHE A 130 1.25 21.34 -1.77
N GLY A 131 0.90 20.50 -0.80
CA GLY A 131 0.90 19.05 -0.98
C GLY A 131 -0.08 18.58 -2.06
N ARG A 132 -1.30 19.14 -2.08
CA ARG A 132 -2.30 18.85 -3.11
C ARG A 132 -1.80 19.27 -4.50
N TYR A 133 -1.20 20.45 -4.59
CA TYR A 133 -0.65 20.97 -5.84
C TYR A 133 0.52 20.13 -6.36
N TYR A 134 1.43 19.73 -5.46
CA TYR A 134 2.51 18.81 -5.77
C TYR A 134 2.00 17.51 -6.41
N PHE A 135 1.03 16.84 -5.79
CA PHE A 135 0.49 15.59 -6.33
C PHE A 135 -0.21 15.78 -7.67
N LEU A 136 -0.90 16.90 -7.88
CA LEU A 136 -1.53 17.18 -9.16
C LEU A 136 -0.50 17.39 -10.28
N ILE A 137 0.55 18.17 -10.01
CA ILE A 137 1.66 18.38 -10.96
C ILE A 137 2.37 17.05 -11.23
N SER A 138 2.75 16.32 -10.18
CA SER A 138 3.45 15.06 -10.31
C SER A 138 2.64 14.04 -11.12
N THR A 139 1.31 14.01 -10.95
CA THR A 139 0.43 13.20 -11.79
C THR A 139 0.45 13.61 -13.25
N LYS A 140 0.40 14.93 -13.54
CA LYS A 140 0.51 15.42 -14.92
C LYS A 140 1.85 15.05 -15.56
N LEU A 141 2.94 15.18 -14.81
CA LEU A 141 4.27 14.80 -15.28
C LEU A 141 4.39 13.27 -15.49
N ALA A 142 3.74 12.47 -14.63
CA ALA A 142 3.66 11.02 -14.84
C ALA A 142 2.99 10.70 -16.19
N ILE A 143 1.90 11.37 -16.52
CA ILE A 143 1.17 11.19 -17.78
C ILE A 143 2.03 11.54 -19.01
N ILE A 144 2.91 12.53 -18.88
CA ILE A 144 3.75 13.02 -19.99
C ILE A 144 4.99 12.13 -20.16
N PHE A 145 5.65 11.77 -19.08
CA PHE A 145 6.99 11.20 -19.14
C PHE A 145 7.04 9.67 -19.07
N TYR A 146 6.02 9.03 -18.49
CA TYR A 146 6.01 7.56 -18.42
C TYR A 146 5.39 6.94 -19.67
N ASP A 147 5.96 5.82 -20.12
CA ASP A 147 5.52 5.17 -21.34
C ASP A 147 4.16 4.50 -21.15
N GLN A 148 3.94 3.85 -20.00
CA GLN A 148 2.69 3.18 -19.66
C GLN A 148 2.19 3.58 -18.27
N LEU A 149 0.87 3.80 -18.17
CA LEU A 149 0.16 3.97 -16.91
C LEU A 149 -0.61 2.70 -16.59
N VAL A 150 -0.49 2.24 -15.35
CA VAL A 150 -1.28 1.14 -14.81
C VAL A 150 -2.19 1.67 -13.71
N THR A 151 -3.47 1.37 -13.81
CA THR A 151 -4.48 1.62 -12.77
C THR A 151 -4.93 0.29 -12.18
N ASP A 152 -5.36 0.29 -10.94
CA ASP A 152 -5.79 -0.88 -10.19
C ASP A 152 -7.29 -1.18 -10.28
N SER A 153 -8.06 -0.28 -10.92
CA SER A 153 -9.50 -0.42 -11.13
C SER A 153 -9.96 0.26 -12.41
N GLU A 154 -11.05 -0.24 -13.00
CA GLU A 154 -11.67 0.39 -14.17
C GLU A 154 -12.20 1.80 -13.86
N GLU A 155 -12.63 2.05 -12.61
CA GLU A 155 -13.06 3.39 -12.21
C GLU A 155 -11.90 4.39 -12.24
N MET A 156 -10.73 3.99 -11.73
CA MET A 156 -9.51 4.81 -11.83
C MET A 156 -9.14 5.08 -13.29
N LYS A 157 -9.21 4.07 -14.16
CA LYS A 157 -8.96 4.21 -15.59
C LYS A 157 -9.91 5.24 -16.23
N LYS A 158 -11.22 5.17 -15.94
CA LYS A 158 -12.21 6.15 -16.41
C LYS A 158 -11.89 7.56 -15.92
N ILE A 159 -11.48 7.73 -14.67
CA ILE A 159 -11.10 9.04 -14.11
C ILE A 159 -9.88 9.62 -14.85
N TYR A 160 -8.84 8.82 -15.10
CA TYR A 160 -7.66 9.27 -15.85
C TYR A 160 -8.02 9.63 -17.29
N GLN A 161 -8.85 8.82 -17.94
CA GLN A 161 -9.35 9.10 -19.29
C GLN A 161 -10.17 10.40 -19.34
N LYS A 162 -11.15 10.54 -18.44
CA LYS A 162 -12.03 11.73 -18.42
C LYS A 162 -11.29 13.01 -18.05
N LYS A 163 -10.40 12.96 -17.06
CA LYS A 163 -9.77 14.17 -16.52
C LYS A 163 -8.53 14.61 -17.28
N PHE A 164 -7.77 13.65 -17.82
CA PHE A 164 -6.46 13.93 -18.43
C PHE A 164 -6.36 13.46 -19.88
N ASN A 165 -7.43 12.91 -20.43
CA ASN A 165 -7.46 12.30 -21.76
C ASN A 165 -6.32 11.28 -21.97
N LYS A 166 -6.01 10.49 -20.93
CA LYS A 166 -4.92 9.50 -20.93
C LYS A 166 -5.44 8.10 -20.69
N ASN A 167 -5.14 7.21 -21.64
CA ASN A 167 -5.39 5.78 -21.48
C ASN A 167 -4.43 5.16 -20.47
N SER A 168 -4.92 4.18 -19.74
CA SER A 168 -4.15 3.34 -18.84
C SER A 168 -4.55 1.89 -18.99
N THR A 169 -3.66 0.98 -18.63
CA THR A 169 -3.96 -0.45 -18.51
C THR A 169 -4.50 -0.72 -17.12
N CYS A 170 -5.72 -1.27 -17.03
CA CYS A 170 -6.26 -1.70 -15.73
C CYS A 170 -5.68 -3.08 -15.37
N ILE A 171 -4.98 -3.15 -14.24
CA ILE A 171 -4.47 -4.40 -13.65
C ILE A 171 -4.90 -4.39 -12.18
N ALA A 172 -6.04 -5.02 -11.90
CA ALA A 172 -6.60 -5.07 -10.56
C ALA A 172 -5.71 -5.90 -9.62
N TYR A 173 -5.68 -5.51 -8.35
CA TYR A 173 -5.10 -6.37 -7.31
C TYR A 173 -5.98 -7.59 -7.09
N GLY A 174 -5.34 -8.70 -6.80
CA GLY A 174 -6.00 -9.94 -6.42
C GLY A 174 -5.48 -10.46 -5.08
N GLU A 175 -6.17 -11.44 -4.53
CA GLU A 175 -5.72 -12.18 -3.37
C GLU A 175 -5.93 -13.68 -3.63
N THR A 176 -5.04 -14.48 -3.08
CA THR A 176 -5.21 -15.93 -3.08
C THR A 176 -6.05 -16.31 -1.86
N PRO A 177 -7.17 -17.03 -2.03
CA PRO A 177 -7.96 -17.48 -0.89
C PRO A 177 -7.10 -18.25 0.12
N LYS A 178 -7.16 -17.86 1.37
CA LYS A 178 -6.39 -18.47 2.45
C LYS A 178 -7.34 -19.24 3.34
N THR A 179 -7.31 -20.56 3.24
CA THR A 179 -8.00 -21.40 4.21
C THR A 179 -7.27 -21.34 5.54
N SER A 180 -8.01 -21.10 6.60
CA SER A 180 -7.46 -21.14 7.95
C SER A 180 -8.07 -22.25 8.76
N ASN A 181 -7.20 -23.04 9.42
CA ASN A 181 -7.57 -24.17 10.27
C ASN A 181 -7.13 -23.96 11.73
N LYS A 182 -6.66 -22.76 12.08
CA LYS A 182 -6.08 -22.48 13.41
C LYS A 182 -7.03 -21.63 14.27
N LYS A 183 -8.26 -22.07 14.45
CA LYS A 183 -9.32 -21.36 15.23
C LYS A 183 -8.85 -20.84 16.60
N LYS A 184 -7.89 -21.52 17.26
CA LYS A 184 -7.31 -21.11 18.55
C LYS A 184 -6.58 -19.76 18.51
N LEU A 185 -6.19 -19.25 17.34
CA LEU A 185 -5.46 -17.99 17.29
C LEU A 185 -6.28 -16.77 17.71
N ILE A 186 -7.60 -16.77 17.47
CA ILE A 186 -8.49 -15.67 17.88
C ILE A 186 -8.89 -15.76 19.36
N GLU A 187 -8.80 -16.94 19.97
CA GLU A 187 -9.15 -17.17 21.39
C GLU A 187 -8.28 -16.34 22.35
N LYS A 188 -7.02 -16.05 21.95
CA LYS A 188 -6.13 -15.17 22.73
C LYS A 188 -6.68 -13.74 22.94
N PHE A 189 -7.67 -13.34 22.17
CA PHE A 189 -8.39 -12.09 22.31
C PHE A 189 -9.79 -12.26 22.89
N ASN A 190 -10.08 -13.46 23.45
CA ASN A 190 -11.43 -13.82 23.92
C ASN A 190 -12.50 -13.59 22.85
N LEU A 191 -12.18 -13.97 21.58
CA LEU A 191 -13.09 -13.90 20.45
C LEU A 191 -13.62 -15.29 20.10
N LYS A 192 -14.92 -15.33 19.75
CA LYS A 192 -15.61 -16.52 19.27
C LYS A 192 -15.94 -16.38 17.79
N LYS A 193 -16.01 -17.51 17.09
CA LYS A 193 -16.45 -17.56 15.69
C LYS A 193 -17.81 -16.86 15.54
N ARG A 194 -17.91 -15.95 14.55
CA ARG A 194 -19.11 -15.15 14.29
C ARG A 194 -19.56 -14.23 15.45
N GLY A 195 -18.71 -14.06 16.47
CA GLY A 195 -18.99 -13.22 17.65
C GLY A 195 -18.46 -11.79 17.54
N PHE A 196 -17.94 -11.37 16.40
CA PHE A 196 -17.40 -10.01 16.24
C PHE A 196 -17.46 -9.48 14.82
N TYR A 197 -17.59 -8.17 14.71
CA TYR A 197 -17.34 -7.40 13.50
C TYR A 197 -15.87 -7.05 13.40
N LEU A 198 -15.33 -6.89 12.19
CA LEU A 198 -13.92 -6.65 11.95
C LEU A 198 -13.70 -5.41 11.10
N ILE A 199 -12.83 -4.53 11.57
CA ILE A 199 -12.22 -3.45 10.78
C ILE A 199 -10.73 -3.73 10.68
N VAL A 200 -10.14 -3.63 9.49
CA VAL A 200 -8.69 -3.74 9.29
C VAL A 200 -8.20 -2.54 8.49
N GLY A 201 -7.32 -1.74 9.10
CA GLY A 201 -6.77 -0.57 8.44
C GLY A 201 -6.01 0.35 9.39
N ARG A 202 -5.32 1.32 8.82
CA ARG A 202 -4.67 2.36 9.62
C ARG A 202 -5.70 3.25 10.30
N LEU A 203 -5.43 3.68 11.52
CA LEU A 203 -6.27 4.66 12.21
C LEU A 203 -5.98 6.08 11.67
N ILE A 204 -6.55 6.39 10.51
CA ILE A 204 -6.47 7.69 9.84
C ILE A 204 -7.88 8.14 9.40
N PRO A 205 -8.14 9.45 9.25
CA PRO A 205 -9.47 9.96 8.89
C PRO A 205 -10.06 9.30 7.64
N ASP A 206 -9.24 9.09 6.60
CA ASP A 206 -9.68 8.52 5.31
C ASP A 206 -10.28 7.09 5.44
N ASN A 207 -10.11 6.43 6.58
CA ASN A 207 -10.61 5.07 6.83
C ASN A 207 -11.88 5.04 7.67
N ASN A 208 -12.37 6.20 8.12
CA ASN A 208 -13.65 6.37 8.82
C ASN A 208 -13.86 5.44 10.04
N SER A 209 -12.76 5.05 10.72
CA SER A 209 -12.86 4.16 11.88
C SER A 209 -13.65 4.80 13.04
N ASP A 210 -13.55 6.12 13.20
CA ASP A 210 -14.29 6.87 14.23
C ASP A 210 -15.79 6.89 13.93
N LEU A 211 -16.19 7.04 12.67
CA LEU A 211 -17.59 6.99 12.25
C LEU A 211 -18.17 5.60 12.50
N ILE A 212 -17.46 4.55 12.07
CA ILE A 212 -17.92 3.17 12.27
C ILE A 212 -18.06 2.86 13.76
N ILE A 213 -17.12 3.26 14.60
CA ILE A 213 -17.18 3.05 16.05
C ILE A 213 -18.35 3.80 16.65
N LYS A 214 -18.57 5.08 16.29
CA LYS A 214 -19.67 5.88 16.79
C LYS A 214 -21.04 5.28 16.43
N GLU A 215 -21.19 4.77 15.21
CA GLU A 215 -22.45 4.13 14.80
C GLU A 215 -22.59 2.74 15.43
N PHE A 216 -21.52 1.97 15.58
CA PHE A 216 -21.55 0.68 16.25
C PHE A 216 -22.03 0.78 17.71
N ILE A 217 -21.57 1.78 18.45
CA ILE A 217 -21.96 1.98 19.86
C ILE A 217 -23.47 2.14 20.02
N LYS A 218 -24.15 2.70 19.04
CA LYS A 218 -25.61 2.88 19.03
C LYS A 218 -26.39 1.59 18.78
N THR A 219 -25.72 0.51 18.37
CA THR A 219 -26.39 -0.77 18.06
C THR A 219 -26.62 -1.61 19.31
N GLU A 220 -27.73 -2.34 19.32
CA GLU A 220 -28.09 -3.30 20.38
C GLU A 220 -27.55 -4.70 20.07
N THR A 221 -26.24 -4.86 19.95
CA THR A 221 -25.60 -6.15 19.68
C THR A 221 -24.69 -6.55 20.83
N ASP A 222 -24.62 -7.85 21.11
CA ASP A 222 -23.69 -8.46 22.05
C ASP A 222 -22.30 -8.74 21.42
N LYS A 223 -22.19 -8.62 20.10
CA LYS A 223 -20.95 -8.87 19.38
C LYS A 223 -19.92 -7.77 19.62
N LYS A 224 -18.65 -8.15 19.60
CA LYS A 224 -17.55 -7.16 19.66
C LYS A 224 -17.32 -6.48 18.32
N LEU A 225 -16.79 -5.27 18.35
CA LEU A 225 -16.13 -4.62 17.21
C LEU A 225 -14.62 -4.70 17.42
N VAL A 226 -13.95 -5.44 16.56
CA VAL A 226 -12.50 -5.61 16.58
C VAL A 226 -11.85 -4.68 15.57
N ILE A 227 -10.97 -3.81 16.05
CA ILE A 227 -10.26 -2.82 15.26
C ILE A 227 -8.79 -3.23 15.17
N VAL A 228 -8.40 -3.73 13.99
CA VAL A 228 -7.03 -4.15 13.69
C VAL A 228 -6.31 -3.07 12.91
N GLY A 229 -5.19 -2.63 13.44
CA GLY A 229 -4.32 -1.64 12.83
C GLY A 229 -4.03 -0.47 13.75
N ASP A 230 -3.07 0.33 13.32
CA ASP A 230 -2.60 1.51 14.02
C ASP A 230 -1.83 2.42 13.06
N VAL A 231 -1.21 3.45 13.57
CA VAL A 231 -0.22 4.28 12.86
C VAL A 231 1.13 4.19 13.59
N PRO A 232 2.27 4.11 12.87
CA PRO A 232 3.60 3.91 13.48
C PRO A 232 4.23 5.21 14.01
N TYR A 233 3.43 6.25 14.21
CA TYR A 233 3.84 7.56 14.70
C TYR A 233 2.74 8.15 15.58
N TYR A 234 3.10 9.19 16.35
CA TYR A 234 2.09 9.93 17.11
C TYR A 234 1.10 10.60 16.16
N ASP A 235 -0.19 10.30 16.36
CA ASP A 235 -1.29 10.90 15.58
C ASP A 235 -2.48 11.19 16.50
N LYS A 236 -2.94 12.45 16.47
CA LYS A 236 -4.04 12.92 17.33
C LYS A 236 -5.33 12.15 17.04
N PHE A 237 -5.68 11.96 15.78
CA PHE A 237 -6.90 11.23 15.38
C PHE A 237 -6.88 9.79 15.91
N ALA A 238 -5.77 9.05 15.69
CA ALA A 238 -5.64 7.68 16.18
C ALA A 238 -5.78 7.60 17.70
N ASN A 239 -5.17 8.55 18.43
CA ASN A 239 -5.28 8.60 19.88
C ASN A 239 -6.70 8.94 20.35
N ASP A 240 -7.39 9.86 19.69
CA ASP A 240 -8.76 10.22 20.04
C ASP A 240 -9.72 9.07 19.79
N VAL A 241 -9.56 8.33 18.68
CA VAL A 241 -10.33 7.12 18.39
C VAL A 241 -10.13 6.04 19.46
N LYS A 242 -8.90 5.81 19.90
CA LYS A 242 -8.59 4.82 20.97
C LYS A 242 -9.13 5.19 22.35
N LYS A 243 -9.44 6.47 22.60
CA LYS A 243 -10.05 6.93 23.86
C LYS A 243 -11.54 6.61 23.98
N ILE A 244 -12.21 6.29 22.86
CA ILE A 244 -13.62 5.94 22.88
C ILE A 244 -13.82 4.68 23.71
N LYS A 245 -14.76 4.73 24.66
CA LYS A 245 -15.02 3.64 25.64
C LYS A 245 -16.34 2.95 25.33
N ASP A 246 -16.31 1.67 25.09
CA ASP A 246 -17.43 0.73 25.11
C ASP A 246 -16.84 -0.66 25.37
N SER A 247 -17.48 -1.46 26.19
CA SER A 247 -17.00 -2.81 26.57
C SER A 247 -16.89 -3.78 25.37
N ARG A 248 -17.58 -3.49 24.30
CA ARG A 248 -17.57 -4.28 23.06
C ARG A 248 -16.46 -3.91 22.09
N LEU A 249 -15.74 -2.79 22.32
CA LEU A 249 -14.63 -2.38 21.46
C LEU A 249 -13.33 -3.09 21.84
N LEU A 250 -12.64 -3.64 20.84
CA LEU A 250 -11.34 -4.26 21.01
C LEU A 250 -10.34 -3.70 20.00
N PHE A 251 -9.40 -2.91 20.48
CA PHE A 251 -8.27 -2.42 19.68
C PHE A 251 -7.09 -3.37 19.82
N THR A 252 -6.70 -4.05 18.75
CA THR A 252 -5.59 -5.02 18.76
C THR A 252 -4.24 -4.38 18.41
N GLY A 253 -4.25 -3.15 17.90
CA GLY A 253 -3.07 -2.58 17.27
C GLY A 253 -2.71 -3.28 15.95
N TYR A 254 -1.46 -3.07 15.49
CA TYR A 254 -0.98 -3.69 14.26
C TYR A 254 -0.65 -5.18 14.47
N ILE A 255 -1.31 -6.05 13.72
CA ILE A 255 -1.07 -7.49 13.74
C ILE A 255 -0.05 -7.83 12.64
N LYS A 256 1.14 -8.30 13.03
CA LYS A 256 2.20 -8.77 12.13
C LYS A 256 1.97 -10.20 11.65
N ASP A 257 1.36 -11.02 12.48
CA ASP A 257 1.09 -12.43 12.20
C ASP A 257 -0.05 -12.55 11.18
N GLN A 258 0.30 -12.88 9.94
CA GLN A 258 -0.67 -13.03 8.86
C GLN A 258 -1.62 -14.21 9.07
N HIS A 259 -1.20 -15.26 9.79
CA HIS A 259 -2.10 -16.37 10.10
C HIS A 259 -3.20 -15.92 11.06
N LEU A 260 -2.84 -15.16 12.08
CA LEU A 260 -3.82 -14.56 12.99
C LEU A 260 -4.77 -13.61 12.28
N LEU A 261 -4.26 -12.74 11.40
CA LEU A 261 -5.09 -11.81 10.65
C LEU A 261 -6.07 -12.55 9.74
N ASN A 262 -5.62 -13.62 9.06
CA ASN A 262 -6.50 -14.46 8.24
C ASN A 262 -7.58 -15.14 9.08
N GLU A 263 -7.23 -15.64 10.29
CA GLU A 263 -8.22 -16.19 11.22
C GLU A 263 -9.28 -15.16 11.63
N MET A 264 -8.89 -13.90 11.82
CA MET A 264 -9.85 -12.83 12.12
C MET A 264 -10.80 -12.59 10.96
N TYR A 265 -10.31 -12.50 9.71
CA TYR A 265 -11.17 -12.38 8.53
C TYR A 265 -12.13 -13.57 8.42
N HIS A 266 -11.61 -14.81 8.54
CA HIS A 266 -12.40 -16.03 8.37
C HIS A 266 -13.48 -16.22 9.44
N ASN A 267 -13.21 -15.78 10.67
CA ASN A 267 -14.08 -16.01 11.82
C ASN A 267 -14.94 -14.80 12.22
N CYS A 268 -14.77 -13.64 11.60
CA CYS A 268 -15.64 -12.48 11.90
C CYS A 268 -17.09 -12.76 11.47
N TYR A 269 -18.04 -12.07 12.08
CA TYR A 269 -19.44 -12.04 11.66
C TYR A 269 -19.56 -11.32 10.32
N ALA A 270 -18.97 -10.11 10.27
CA ALA A 270 -18.88 -9.32 9.06
C ALA A 270 -17.61 -8.43 9.10
N TYR A 271 -17.02 -8.19 7.93
CA TYR A 271 -15.98 -7.18 7.74
C TYR A 271 -16.63 -5.85 7.39
N ILE A 272 -16.20 -4.77 8.05
CA ILE A 272 -16.70 -3.42 7.79
C ILE A 272 -15.60 -2.61 7.11
N HIS A 273 -15.90 -2.09 5.94
CA HIS A 273 -14.96 -1.33 5.11
C HIS A 273 -15.32 0.15 5.11
N GLY A 274 -14.49 0.98 5.73
CA GLY A 274 -14.73 2.42 5.84
C GLY A 274 -13.84 3.29 4.95
N HIS A 275 -12.99 2.70 4.11
CA HIS A 275 -12.05 3.47 3.30
C HIS A 275 -12.77 4.30 2.23
N GLU A 276 -12.47 5.59 2.17
CA GLU A 276 -13.11 6.55 1.27
C GLU A 276 -12.27 6.85 0.03
N PHE A 277 -10.93 6.82 0.18
CA PHE A 277 -10.00 7.20 -0.88
C PHE A 277 -9.05 6.06 -1.22
N GLY A 278 -8.85 5.83 -2.51
CA GLY A 278 -7.93 4.83 -3.04
C GLY A 278 -8.51 4.16 -4.28
N GLY A 279 -7.74 3.25 -4.86
CA GLY A 279 -8.21 2.27 -5.83
C GLY A 279 -8.72 1.02 -5.11
N THR A 280 -8.35 -0.16 -5.62
CA THR A 280 -8.70 -1.43 -5.00
C THR A 280 -7.97 -1.59 -3.66
N ASN A 281 -8.74 -1.73 -2.57
CA ASN A 281 -8.15 -1.80 -1.23
C ASN A 281 -7.77 -3.25 -0.85
N PRO A 282 -6.49 -3.53 -0.53
CA PRO A 282 -6.04 -4.89 -0.19
C PRO A 282 -6.79 -5.53 0.99
N THR A 283 -7.19 -4.73 1.99
CA THR A 283 -7.92 -5.30 3.15
C THR A 283 -9.34 -5.72 2.80
N MET A 284 -9.97 -5.04 1.85
CA MET A 284 -11.27 -5.45 1.31
C MET A 284 -11.15 -6.74 0.48
N ILE A 285 -10.13 -6.81 -0.38
CA ILE A 285 -9.89 -8.02 -1.18
C ILE A 285 -9.62 -9.23 -0.27
N ASN A 286 -8.81 -9.05 0.78
CA ASN A 286 -8.57 -10.11 1.78
C ASN A 286 -9.85 -10.58 2.48
N ALA A 287 -10.81 -9.68 2.69
CA ALA A 287 -12.09 -10.03 3.30
C ALA A 287 -13.03 -10.77 2.34
N LEU A 288 -12.86 -10.57 1.04
CA LEU A 288 -13.64 -11.22 -0.01
C LEU A 288 -13.08 -12.59 -0.41
N ALA A 289 -11.77 -12.81 -0.23
CA ALA A 289 -11.08 -14.06 -0.53
C ALA A 289 -11.30 -15.12 0.56
#